data_5bee25338d22bb4c3fc1c2af04acc8aa
#
_entry.id   5bee25338d22bb4c3fc1c2af04acc8aa
#
_cell.length_a   1.000
_cell.length_b   1.000
_cell.length_c   1.000
_cell.angle_alpha   90.00
_cell.angle_beta   90.00
_cell.angle_gamma   90.00
#
_symmetry.space_group_name_H-M   'P 1'
#
loop_
_entity.id
_entity.type
_entity.pdbx_description
1 polymer ?
#
loop_
_entity_poly.entity_id
_entity_poly.type
_entity_poly.pdbx_seq_one_letter_code
_entity_poly.pdbx_strand_id
1 'polypeptide(L)'
;EYFPDGWLKDGDLHYHISGIEDFRVSLDVAQRNGEESRFSSGYVESMRKMTDVVMNMIYPDYTVPNMADTRRATWTARVLQRNLTNYYNLFPDNEQMRWMATAGAEGTIPETKVKTFPDGGYYVMRTGWTVADMMMVLQNTPDGPSEQWHRQYDNNTFELWVKGRNFFPDSGCFSYGGTSSSNADRRKYAASTAHNTVTLDNKNVSSDGKMLKQFSKSGSGHSYQALVLENPSYEGLTHRRTIFMVDDKFYVILDEAYGSAAGTVNLNFNITEGT
;
A
#
# COMPACT_ATOMS: atom_id res chain seq x y z
N GLU A 1 -12.00 -13.37 0.61
CA GLU A 1 -11.59 -13.49 -0.80
C GLU A 1 -10.36 -12.63 -1.09
N TYR A 2 -9.53 -13.08 -2.07
CA TYR A 2 -8.29 -12.41 -2.49
C TYR A 2 -8.32 -12.16 -3.99
N PHE A 3 -7.67 -11.08 -4.42
CA PHE A 3 -7.45 -10.79 -5.82
C PHE A 3 -6.34 -11.66 -6.43
N PRO A 4 -6.26 -11.79 -7.76
CA PRO A 4 -5.22 -12.57 -8.43
C PRO A 4 -3.78 -12.09 -8.15
N ASP A 5 -3.60 -10.81 -7.81
CA ASP A 5 -2.32 -10.21 -7.40
C ASP A 5 -1.92 -10.50 -5.95
N GLY A 6 -2.80 -11.18 -5.19
CA GLY A 6 -2.60 -11.56 -3.79
C GLY A 6 -3.17 -10.59 -2.77
N TRP A 7 -3.72 -9.45 -3.16
CA TRP A 7 -4.31 -8.49 -2.24
C TRP A 7 -5.67 -8.97 -1.70
N LEU A 8 -5.94 -8.70 -0.41
CA LEU A 8 -7.24 -8.98 0.20
C LEU A 8 -8.32 -8.03 -0.32
N LYS A 9 -9.49 -8.54 -0.66
CA LYS A 9 -10.61 -7.72 -1.18
C LYS A 9 -11.16 -6.71 -0.18
N ASP A 10 -10.95 -6.89 1.13
CA ASP A 10 -11.31 -5.91 2.16
C ASP A 10 -10.61 -4.55 2.01
N GLY A 11 -9.55 -4.48 1.22
CA GLY A 11 -8.97 -3.24 0.74
C GLY A 11 -7.97 -2.58 1.68
N ASP A 12 -7.79 -3.01 2.93
CA ASP A 12 -6.79 -2.47 3.83
C ASP A 12 -5.70 -3.48 4.25
N LEU A 13 -4.54 -2.95 4.64
CA LEU A 13 -3.39 -3.78 5.00
C LEU A 13 -3.56 -4.44 6.39
N HIS A 14 -4.33 -3.86 7.29
CA HIS A 14 -4.57 -4.44 8.62
C HIS A 14 -5.32 -5.78 8.49
N TYR A 15 -6.42 -5.81 7.74
CA TYR A 15 -7.17 -7.04 7.50
C TYR A 15 -6.43 -7.99 6.59
N HIS A 16 -5.61 -7.48 5.65
CA HIS A 16 -4.78 -8.32 4.82
C HIS A 16 -3.80 -9.15 5.66
N ILE A 17 -3.04 -8.51 6.57
CA ILE A 17 -2.10 -9.21 7.46
C ILE A 17 -2.84 -10.16 8.41
N SER A 18 -3.97 -9.73 8.98
CA SER A 18 -4.79 -10.58 9.86
C SER A 18 -5.32 -11.82 9.14
N GLY A 19 -5.82 -11.65 7.92
CA GLY A 19 -6.35 -12.76 7.12
C GLY A 19 -5.27 -13.80 6.76
N ILE A 20 -4.04 -13.37 6.50
CA ILE A 20 -2.94 -14.32 6.29
C ILE A 20 -2.74 -15.19 7.54
N GLU A 21 -2.74 -14.60 8.73
CA GLU A 21 -2.53 -15.33 9.98
C GLU A 21 -3.60 -16.42 10.20
N ASP A 22 -4.85 -16.16 9.78
CA ASP A 22 -5.92 -17.14 9.88
C ASP A 22 -5.72 -18.34 8.92
N PHE A 23 -5.26 -18.09 7.71
CA PHE A 23 -5.09 -19.14 6.68
C PHE A 23 -3.77 -19.90 6.80
N ARG A 24 -2.67 -19.24 7.16
CA ARG A 24 -1.35 -19.87 7.20
C ARG A 24 -1.24 -21.00 8.21
N VAL A 25 -1.94 -20.93 9.35
CA VAL A 25 -1.86 -21.93 10.42
C VAL A 25 -2.21 -23.32 9.89
N SER A 26 -3.24 -23.43 9.07
CA SER A 26 -3.66 -24.71 8.48
C SER A 26 -2.59 -25.31 7.57
N LEU A 27 -1.95 -24.46 6.75
CA LEU A 27 -0.87 -24.91 5.85
C LEU A 27 0.40 -25.26 6.64
N ASP A 28 0.80 -24.47 7.64
CA ASP A 28 1.95 -24.76 8.52
C ASP A 28 1.79 -26.09 9.25
N VAL A 29 0.61 -26.36 9.81
CA VAL A 29 0.31 -27.66 10.44
C VAL A 29 0.40 -28.82 9.44
N ALA A 30 -0.15 -28.64 8.24
CA ALA A 30 -0.07 -29.67 7.21
C ALA A 30 1.38 -29.96 6.79
N GLN A 31 2.19 -28.91 6.56
CA GLN A 31 3.60 -29.08 6.20
C GLN A 31 4.39 -29.82 7.29
N ARG A 32 4.21 -29.48 8.55
CA ARG A 32 4.88 -30.15 9.70
C ARG A 32 4.50 -31.62 9.83
N ASN A 33 3.33 -32.00 9.32
CA ASN A 33 2.84 -33.40 9.35
C ASN A 33 3.04 -34.13 8.02
N GLY A 34 3.66 -33.53 7.00
CA GLY A 34 3.85 -34.12 5.69
C GLY A 34 2.55 -34.24 4.87
N GLU A 35 1.55 -33.43 5.19
CA GLU A 35 0.18 -33.47 4.63
C GLU A 35 -0.09 -32.26 3.71
N GLU A 36 0.94 -31.54 3.26
CA GLU A 36 0.79 -30.36 2.39
C GLU A 36 0.03 -30.67 1.10
N SER A 37 0.15 -31.90 0.58
CA SER A 37 -0.56 -32.35 -0.62
C SER A 37 -2.09 -32.33 -0.52
N ARG A 38 -2.64 -32.16 0.67
CA ARG A 38 -4.09 -31.92 0.89
C ARG A 38 -4.53 -30.54 0.44
N PHE A 39 -3.62 -29.59 0.32
CA PHE A 39 -3.91 -28.26 -0.23
C PHE A 39 -3.66 -28.25 -1.74
N SER A 40 -4.53 -27.57 -2.47
CA SER A 40 -4.29 -27.39 -3.91
C SER A 40 -3.07 -26.50 -4.13
N SER A 41 -2.39 -26.69 -5.26
CA SER A 41 -1.30 -25.82 -5.68
C SER A 41 -1.73 -24.34 -5.78
N GLY A 42 -2.97 -24.10 -6.20
CA GLY A 42 -3.55 -22.74 -6.24
C GLY A 42 -3.69 -22.10 -4.86
N TYR A 43 -3.99 -22.88 -3.81
CA TYR A 43 -4.02 -22.36 -2.45
C TYR A 43 -2.62 -21.94 -1.98
N VAL A 44 -1.65 -22.82 -2.17
CA VAL A 44 -0.25 -22.54 -1.78
C VAL A 44 0.30 -21.33 -2.51
N GLU A 45 0.04 -21.22 -3.81
CA GLU A 45 0.46 -20.06 -4.62
C GLU A 45 -0.25 -18.77 -4.19
N SER A 46 -1.54 -18.82 -3.85
CA SER A 46 -2.25 -17.65 -3.31
C SER A 46 -1.64 -17.19 -1.99
N MET A 47 -1.32 -18.11 -1.08
CA MET A 47 -0.63 -17.80 0.18
C MET A 47 0.73 -17.14 -0.07
N ARG A 48 1.49 -17.61 -1.05
CA ARG A 48 2.78 -17.03 -1.44
C ARG A 48 2.62 -15.58 -1.92
N LYS A 49 1.63 -15.32 -2.77
CA LYS A 49 1.32 -13.95 -3.24
C LYS A 49 0.87 -13.03 -2.10
N MET A 50 0.03 -13.53 -1.19
CA MET A 50 -0.42 -12.74 -0.04
C MET A 50 0.73 -12.32 0.86
N THR A 51 1.67 -13.22 1.14
CA THR A 51 2.86 -12.89 1.93
C THR A 51 3.81 -11.93 1.21
N ASP A 52 3.89 -12.01 -0.14
CA ASP A 52 4.64 -11.07 -0.97
C ASP A 52 4.05 -9.65 -0.91
N VAL A 53 2.73 -9.50 -0.84
CA VAL A 53 2.09 -8.20 -0.59
C VAL A 53 2.63 -7.58 0.68
N VAL A 54 2.60 -8.31 1.80
CA VAL A 54 3.07 -7.79 3.10
C VAL A 54 4.53 -7.38 3.04
N MET A 55 5.40 -8.24 2.47
CA MET A 55 6.82 -7.94 2.32
C MET A 55 7.05 -6.62 1.57
N ASN A 56 6.30 -6.38 0.50
CA ASN A 56 6.47 -5.19 -0.32
C ASN A 56 5.82 -3.93 0.27
N MET A 57 4.84 -4.07 1.16
CA MET A 57 4.14 -2.95 1.79
C MET A 57 4.81 -2.44 3.08
N ILE A 58 5.70 -3.23 3.68
CA ILE A 58 6.43 -2.83 4.90
C ILE A 58 7.50 -1.78 4.57
N TYR A 59 7.54 -0.71 5.37
CA TYR A 59 8.62 0.27 5.34
C TYR A 59 9.94 -0.33 5.88
N PRO A 60 11.10 0.24 5.51
CA PRO A 60 12.40 -0.28 5.94
C PRO A 60 12.62 -0.31 7.46
N ASP A 61 11.85 0.45 8.23
CA ASP A 61 11.86 0.45 9.70
C ASP A 61 10.87 -0.55 10.33
N TYR A 62 10.29 -1.43 9.50
CA TYR A 62 9.25 -2.39 9.91
C TYR A 62 7.99 -1.73 10.46
N THR A 63 7.63 -0.58 9.94
CA THR A 63 6.28 -0.01 10.07
C THR A 63 5.50 -0.19 8.77
N VAL A 64 4.22 0.09 8.78
CA VAL A 64 3.33 -0.04 7.61
C VAL A 64 2.68 1.30 7.26
N PRO A 65 2.28 1.51 6.00
CA PRO A 65 1.44 2.65 5.64
C PRO A 65 0.11 2.61 6.40
N ASN A 66 -0.47 3.78 6.62
CA ASN A 66 -1.72 3.96 7.37
C ASN A 66 -2.91 4.25 6.46
N MET A 67 -2.87 3.76 5.23
CA MET A 67 -3.90 3.99 4.22
C MET A 67 -5.17 3.22 4.50
N ALA A 68 -6.29 3.71 4.00
CA ALA A 68 -7.62 3.14 4.20
C ALA A 68 -7.92 2.97 5.70
N ASP A 69 -8.60 1.90 6.10
CA ASP A 69 -8.90 1.64 7.51
C ASP A 69 -7.74 0.96 8.28
N THR A 70 -6.52 1.01 7.77
CA THR A 70 -5.34 0.41 8.43
C THR A 70 -5.10 1.05 9.80
N ARG A 71 -4.91 0.19 10.81
CA ARG A 71 -4.55 0.58 12.17
C ARG A 71 -3.06 0.35 12.40
N ARG A 72 -2.25 1.26 11.91
CA ARG A 72 -0.78 1.17 11.94
C ARG A 72 -0.22 0.78 13.31
N ALA A 73 -0.75 1.34 14.39
CA ALA A 73 -0.26 1.08 15.74
C ALA A 73 -0.37 -0.40 16.19
N THR A 74 -1.20 -1.20 15.54
CA THR A 74 -1.33 -2.63 15.79
C THR A 74 -0.09 -3.39 15.30
N TRP A 75 0.53 -2.92 14.21
CA TRP A 75 1.61 -3.60 13.50
C TRP A 75 2.96 -3.01 13.91
N THR A 76 3.41 -3.36 15.13
CA THR A 76 4.75 -2.98 15.59
C THR A 76 5.82 -3.75 14.83
N ALA A 77 7.04 -3.19 14.75
CA ALA A 77 8.19 -3.84 14.10
C ALA A 77 8.40 -5.29 14.59
N ARG A 78 8.26 -5.52 15.89
CA ARG A 78 8.37 -6.86 16.48
C ARG A 78 7.29 -7.83 15.97
N VAL A 79 6.05 -7.36 15.82
CA VAL A 79 4.95 -8.19 15.30
C VAL A 79 5.20 -8.51 13.84
N LEU A 80 5.59 -7.53 13.03
CA LEU A 80 5.86 -7.72 11.61
C LEU A 80 7.06 -8.63 11.35
N GLN A 81 8.14 -8.49 12.10
CA GLN A 81 9.29 -9.40 12.01
C GLN A 81 8.92 -10.85 12.34
N ARG A 82 8.09 -11.05 13.37
CA ARG A 82 7.55 -12.39 13.68
C ARG A 82 6.71 -12.93 12.52
N ASN A 83 5.84 -12.10 11.93
CA ASN A 83 5.01 -12.53 10.80
C ASN A 83 5.87 -12.89 9.58
N LEU A 84 6.86 -12.07 9.24
CA LEU A 84 7.81 -12.37 8.15
C LEU A 84 8.60 -13.67 8.42
N THR A 85 8.98 -13.94 9.68
CA THR A 85 9.58 -15.21 10.07
C THR A 85 8.64 -16.39 9.83
N ASN A 86 7.36 -16.25 10.17
CA ASN A 86 6.35 -17.26 9.90
C ASN A 86 6.17 -17.50 8.39
N TYR A 87 6.18 -16.42 7.58
CA TYR A 87 6.07 -16.51 6.13
C TYR A 87 7.28 -17.17 5.49
N TYR A 88 8.49 -16.85 5.97
CA TYR A 88 9.70 -17.54 5.55
C TYR A 88 9.69 -19.03 5.92
N ASN A 89 9.25 -19.38 7.13
CA ASN A 89 9.13 -20.78 7.54
C ASN A 89 8.13 -21.55 6.66
N LEU A 90 7.09 -20.90 6.18
CA LEU A 90 6.11 -21.48 5.25
C LEU A 90 6.69 -21.66 3.84
N PHE A 91 7.58 -20.75 3.42
CA PHE A 91 8.20 -20.70 2.10
C PHE A 91 9.72 -20.49 2.20
N PRO A 92 10.46 -21.53 2.65
CA PRO A 92 11.89 -21.41 2.95
C PRO A 92 12.81 -21.22 1.73
N ASP A 93 12.25 -21.32 0.53
CA ASP A 93 12.91 -21.00 -0.74
C ASP A 93 12.94 -19.50 -1.04
N ASN A 94 12.21 -18.67 -0.29
CA ASN A 94 12.16 -17.22 -0.50
C ASN A 94 13.27 -16.50 0.29
N GLU A 95 14.45 -16.38 -0.32
CA GLU A 95 15.62 -15.72 0.29
C GLU A 95 15.42 -14.21 0.53
N GLN A 96 14.51 -13.55 -0.19
CA GLN A 96 14.16 -12.15 0.05
C GLN A 96 13.30 -12.02 1.31
N MET A 97 12.34 -12.93 1.49
CA MET A 97 11.56 -13.02 2.74
C MET A 97 12.48 -13.31 3.94
N ARG A 98 13.48 -14.19 3.75
CA ARG A 98 14.50 -14.47 4.77
C ARG A 98 15.27 -13.22 5.18
N TRP A 99 15.68 -12.41 4.21
CA TRP A 99 16.36 -11.15 4.47
C TRP A 99 15.48 -10.20 5.30
N MET A 100 14.23 -10.05 4.94
CA MET A 100 13.28 -9.23 5.70
C MET A 100 13.03 -9.81 7.11
N ALA A 101 12.84 -11.13 7.24
CA ALA A 101 12.58 -11.80 8.52
C ALA A 101 13.73 -11.66 9.50
N THR A 102 14.98 -11.60 8.99
CA THR A 102 16.20 -11.52 9.80
C THR A 102 16.78 -10.12 9.92
N ALA A 103 16.05 -9.10 9.48
CA ALA A 103 16.52 -7.71 9.42
C ALA A 103 17.86 -7.53 8.69
N GLY A 104 18.03 -8.27 7.61
CA GLY A 104 19.22 -8.22 6.77
C GLY A 104 20.40 -9.11 7.22
N ALA A 105 20.25 -9.89 8.29
CA ALA A 105 21.33 -10.76 8.77
C ALA A 105 21.55 -11.98 7.88
N GLU A 106 20.51 -12.48 7.22
CA GLU A 106 20.56 -13.65 6.36
C GLU A 106 19.66 -13.45 5.12
N GLY A 107 19.88 -14.27 4.09
CA GLY A 107 19.10 -14.19 2.85
C GLY A 107 19.66 -13.17 1.85
N THR A 108 18.84 -12.77 0.90
CA THR A 108 19.21 -11.86 -0.18
C THR A 108 18.35 -10.59 -0.14
N ILE A 109 18.99 -9.42 -0.13
CA ILE A 109 18.28 -8.14 -0.20
C ILE A 109 17.41 -8.09 -1.46
N PRO A 110 16.13 -7.70 -1.37
CA PRO A 110 15.30 -7.56 -2.56
C PRO A 110 15.80 -6.45 -3.49
N GLU A 111 15.69 -6.66 -4.78
CA GLU A 111 16.13 -5.69 -5.80
C GLU A 111 14.95 -4.91 -6.43
N THR A 112 13.71 -5.36 -6.17
CA THR A 112 12.51 -4.75 -6.75
C THR A 112 12.33 -3.33 -6.25
N LYS A 113 12.35 -2.36 -7.18
CA LYS A 113 12.14 -0.95 -6.88
C LYS A 113 10.71 -0.46 -7.15
N VAL A 114 10.01 -1.12 -8.05
CA VAL A 114 8.60 -0.85 -8.33
C VAL A 114 7.82 -2.14 -8.25
N LYS A 115 6.84 -2.19 -7.37
CA LYS A 115 5.92 -3.31 -7.23
C LYS A 115 4.49 -2.81 -7.38
N THR A 116 3.70 -3.51 -8.16
CA THR A 116 2.30 -3.13 -8.42
C THR A 116 1.35 -4.26 -8.07
N PHE A 117 0.25 -3.90 -7.45
CA PHE A 117 -0.88 -4.75 -7.13
C PHE A 117 -2.14 -4.11 -7.73
N PRO A 118 -2.31 -4.22 -9.06
CA PRO A 118 -3.33 -3.45 -9.79
C PRO A 118 -4.76 -3.89 -9.47
N ASP A 119 -4.99 -5.16 -9.11
CA ASP A 119 -6.30 -5.66 -8.71
C ASP A 119 -6.70 -5.10 -7.33
N GLY A 120 -5.74 -5.03 -6.40
CA GLY A 120 -5.91 -4.39 -5.08
C GLY A 120 -5.84 -2.87 -5.12
N GLY A 121 -5.28 -2.29 -6.19
CA GLY A 121 -5.11 -0.85 -6.36
C GLY A 121 -3.96 -0.24 -5.56
N TYR A 122 -2.95 -1.02 -5.22
CA TYR A 122 -1.77 -0.54 -4.48
C TYR A 122 -0.49 -0.62 -5.31
N TYR A 123 0.34 0.39 -5.16
CA TYR A 123 1.57 0.54 -5.93
C TYR A 123 2.69 1.03 -5.03
N VAL A 124 3.87 0.44 -5.18
CA VAL A 124 5.03 0.75 -4.36
C VAL A 124 6.19 1.16 -5.24
N MET A 125 6.85 2.26 -4.87
CA MET A 125 8.12 2.69 -5.46
C MET A 125 9.13 2.93 -4.35
N ARG A 126 10.34 2.39 -4.49
CA ARG A 126 11.39 2.56 -3.47
C ARG A 126 12.76 2.77 -4.10
N THR A 127 13.60 3.57 -3.47
CA THR A 127 14.98 3.77 -3.91
C THR A 127 15.89 2.62 -3.49
N GLY A 128 15.50 1.90 -2.45
CA GLY A 128 16.15 0.72 -1.91
C GLY A 128 15.35 0.09 -0.77
N TRP A 129 15.98 -0.77 0.02
CA TRP A 129 15.33 -1.58 1.05
C TRP A 129 15.86 -1.32 2.47
N THR A 130 16.69 -0.32 2.65
CA THR A 130 17.30 0.01 3.94
C THR A 130 16.69 1.28 4.53
N VAL A 131 16.95 1.52 5.82
CA VAL A 131 16.49 2.74 6.51
C VAL A 131 17.09 4.04 5.95
N ALA A 132 18.11 3.96 5.11
CA ALA A 132 18.68 5.11 4.42
C ALA A 132 17.92 5.49 3.14
N ASP A 133 17.01 4.64 2.68
CA ASP A 133 16.28 4.77 1.44
C ASP A 133 14.95 5.52 1.61
N MET A 134 14.23 5.65 0.51
CA MET A 134 12.88 6.23 0.46
C MET A 134 11.91 5.19 -0.09
N MET A 135 10.68 5.25 0.36
CA MET A 135 9.59 4.41 -0.14
C MET A 135 8.31 5.23 -0.25
N MET A 136 7.69 5.19 -1.42
CA MET A 136 6.37 5.74 -1.65
C MET A 136 5.38 4.60 -1.85
N VAL A 137 4.28 4.65 -1.13
CA VAL A 137 3.13 3.77 -1.34
C VAL A 137 2.00 4.61 -1.91
N LEU A 138 1.37 4.14 -2.97
CA LEU A 138 0.23 4.80 -3.60
C LEU A 138 -0.99 3.87 -3.54
N GLN A 139 -2.15 4.46 -3.39
CA GLN A 139 -3.43 3.77 -3.44
C GLN A 139 -4.32 4.41 -4.51
N ASN A 140 -4.84 3.58 -5.40
CA ASN A 140 -5.79 3.98 -6.43
C ASN A 140 -6.61 2.74 -6.83
N THR A 141 -7.62 2.43 -6.02
CA THR A 141 -8.36 1.17 -6.08
C THR A 141 -9.35 1.12 -7.23
N PRO A 142 -9.48 -0.01 -7.93
CA PRO A 142 -10.38 -0.15 -9.08
C PRO A 142 -11.88 -0.18 -8.70
N ASP A 143 -12.21 -0.49 -7.45
CA ASP A 143 -13.61 -0.64 -7.00
C ASP A 143 -14.16 0.59 -6.27
N GLY A 144 -13.40 1.70 -6.23
CA GLY A 144 -13.81 2.92 -5.54
C GLY A 144 -13.97 2.81 -4.03
N PRO A 145 -14.37 3.90 -3.36
CA PRO A 145 -14.57 3.91 -1.92
C PRO A 145 -15.81 3.08 -1.53
N SER A 146 -15.67 2.23 -0.52
CA SER A 146 -16.75 1.39 0.01
C SER A 146 -16.55 1.13 1.50
N GLU A 147 -17.49 1.58 2.33
CA GLU A 147 -17.47 1.29 3.76
C GLU A 147 -17.56 -0.22 4.07
N GLN A 148 -18.12 -1.02 3.17
CA GLN A 148 -18.22 -2.47 3.33
C GLN A 148 -16.87 -3.18 3.24
N TRP A 149 -15.88 -2.54 2.60
CA TRP A 149 -14.58 -3.13 2.29
C TRP A 149 -13.42 -2.35 2.92
N HIS A 150 -13.66 -1.65 4.02
CA HIS A 150 -12.64 -0.87 4.75
C HIS A 150 -11.88 0.14 3.90
N ARG A 151 -12.50 0.60 2.80
CA ARG A 151 -11.95 1.62 1.91
C ARG A 151 -12.48 2.99 2.30
N GLN A 152 -11.66 4.01 2.09
CA GLN A 152 -11.99 5.40 2.36
C GLN A 152 -12.14 6.19 1.05
N TYR A 153 -12.38 7.49 1.15
CA TYR A 153 -12.44 8.38 -0.03
C TYR A 153 -11.04 8.89 -0.36
N ASP A 154 -10.10 7.96 -0.56
CA ASP A 154 -8.65 8.17 -0.61
C ASP A 154 -8.00 7.78 -1.95
N ASN A 155 -8.79 7.55 -2.99
CA ASN A 155 -8.26 7.18 -4.30
C ASN A 155 -7.27 8.23 -4.83
N ASN A 156 -6.20 7.72 -5.45
CA ASN A 156 -5.07 8.48 -5.94
C ASN A 156 -4.28 9.21 -4.83
N THR A 157 -4.32 8.67 -3.59
CA THR A 157 -3.48 9.12 -2.48
C THR A 157 -2.11 8.47 -2.49
N PHE A 158 -1.19 8.98 -1.67
CA PHE A 158 0.10 8.38 -1.41
C PHE A 158 0.57 8.64 0.01
N GLU A 159 1.44 7.76 0.51
CA GLU A 159 2.34 8.02 1.64
C GLU A 159 3.79 8.04 1.17
N LEU A 160 4.62 8.88 1.78
CA LEU A 160 6.05 8.94 1.52
C LEU A 160 6.84 8.79 2.81
N TRP A 161 7.55 7.65 2.90
CA TRP A 161 8.51 7.37 3.95
C TRP A 161 9.92 7.72 3.47
N VAL A 162 10.68 8.45 4.29
CA VAL A 162 12.01 8.96 3.94
C VAL A 162 12.94 8.77 5.13
N LYS A 163 13.97 7.95 4.99
CA LYS A 163 15.08 7.82 5.94
C LYS A 163 14.64 7.70 7.41
N GLY A 164 13.74 6.77 7.69
CA GLY A 164 13.25 6.50 9.05
C GLY A 164 12.04 7.32 9.47
N ARG A 165 11.40 8.06 8.56
CA ARG A 165 10.26 8.91 8.88
C ARG A 165 9.18 8.86 7.79
N ASN A 166 7.91 8.71 8.19
CA ASN A 166 6.80 8.93 7.29
C ASN A 166 6.58 10.43 7.13
N PHE A 167 7.01 10.99 5.99
CA PHE A 167 7.02 12.43 5.71
C PHE A 167 5.65 12.94 5.29
N PHE A 168 4.95 12.19 4.43
CA PHE A 168 3.57 12.44 4.05
C PHE A 168 2.70 11.27 4.52
N PRO A 169 2.22 11.30 5.77
CA PRO A 169 1.36 10.24 6.29
C PRO A 169 -0.05 10.34 5.72
N ASP A 170 -0.73 9.21 5.68
CA ASP A 170 -2.18 9.16 5.54
C ASP A 170 -2.85 9.24 6.91
N SER A 171 -4.09 9.70 6.95
CA SER A 171 -4.86 9.85 8.19
C SER A 171 -5.29 8.52 8.80
N GLY A 172 -5.47 7.49 7.97
CA GLY A 172 -5.88 6.15 8.36
C GLY A 172 -7.23 6.07 9.05
N CYS A 173 -7.45 4.97 9.74
CA CYS A 173 -8.65 4.75 10.55
C CYS A 173 -8.51 5.42 11.92
N PHE A 174 -9.36 6.38 12.22
CA PHE A 174 -9.44 7.00 13.54
C PHE A 174 -9.93 6.02 14.60
N SER A 175 -11.08 5.37 14.37
CA SER A 175 -11.66 4.37 15.29
C SER A 175 -12.69 3.49 14.60
N TYR A 176 -12.92 2.31 15.16
CA TYR A 176 -14.02 1.41 14.78
C TYR A 176 -15.14 1.48 15.81
N GLY A 177 -16.28 2.05 15.41
CA GLY A 177 -17.44 2.18 16.28
C GLY A 177 -17.24 3.19 17.41
N GLY A 178 -18.20 3.28 18.30
CA GLY A 178 -18.14 4.14 19.48
C GLY A 178 -19.29 5.13 19.56
N THR A 179 -19.02 6.29 20.16
CA THR A 179 -20.02 7.36 20.35
C THR A 179 -20.28 8.13 19.04
N SER A 180 -21.35 8.93 19.01
CA SER A 180 -21.64 9.81 17.86
C SER A 180 -20.50 10.75 17.53
N SER A 181 -19.72 11.21 18.52
CA SER A 181 -18.55 12.06 18.31
C SER A 181 -17.40 11.29 17.65
N SER A 182 -17.08 10.08 18.10
CA SER A 182 -16.03 9.26 17.46
C SER A 182 -16.40 8.88 16.02
N ASN A 183 -17.67 8.62 15.73
CA ASN A 183 -18.13 8.40 14.37
C ASN A 183 -18.04 9.67 13.50
N ALA A 184 -18.25 10.86 14.08
CA ALA A 184 -18.04 12.13 13.38
C ALA A 184 -16.58 12.37 13.03
N ASP A 185 -15.67 12.06 13.97
CA ASP A 185 -14.23 12.17 13.71
C ASP A 185 -13.77 11.12 12.68
N ARG A 186 -14.22 9.85 12.77
CA ARG A 186 -13.95 8.86 11.73
C ARG A 186 -14.31 9.37 10.33
N ARG A 187 -15.49 9.99 10.16
CA ARG A 187 -15.89 10.56 8.85
C ARG A 187 -14.97 11.69 8.37
N LYS A 188 -14.39 12.48 9.28
CA LYS A 188 -13.40 13.52 8.91
C LYS A 188 -12.12 12.88 8.38
N TYR A 189 -11.61 11.86 9.09
CA TYR A 189 -10.39 11.17 8.69
C TYR A 189 -10.56 10.31 7.42
N ALA A 190 -11.76 9.81 7.15
CA ALA A 190 -12.08 9.07 5.94
C ALA A 190 -12.40 9.97 4.72
N ALA A 191 -12.51 11.30 4.90
CA ALA A 191 -12.84 12.22 3.84
C ALA A 191 -11.62 12.54 2.95
N SER A 192 -11.83 12.76 1.66
CA SER A 192 -10.76 13.05 0.69
C SER A 192 -9.87 14.24 1.07
N THR A 193 -10.39 15.20 1.84
CA THR A 193 -9.62 16.33 2.37
C THR A 193 -8.58 15.94 3.43
N ALA A 194 -8.67 14.74 3.98
CA ALA A 194 -7.73 14.20 4.95
C ALA A 194 -6.64 13.31 4.30
N HIS A 195 -6.64 13.17 2.98
CA HIS A 195 -5.71 12.35 2.23
C HIS A 195 -4.86 13.18 1.27
N ASN A 196 -3.72 12.62 0.83
CA ASN A 196 -2.79 13.27 -0.09
C ASN A 196 -3.29 13.16 -1.54
N THR A 197 -4.43 13.77 -1.84
CA THR A 197 -5.11 13.67 -3.14
C THR A 197 -5.77 14.98 -3.57
N VAL A 198 -6.30 15.00 -4.78
CA VAL A 198 -7.04 16.14 -5.33
C VAL A 198 -8.51 16.10 -4.88
N THR A 199 -9.06 17.26 -4.50
CA THR A 199 -10.48 17.44 -4.24
C THR A 199 -11.09 18.54 -5.10
N LEU A 200 -12.37 18.37 -5.47
CA LEU A 200 -13.20 19.39 -6.09
C LEU A 200 -14.21 19.93 -5.06
N ASP A 201 -14.16 21.22 -4.75
CA ASP A 201 -15.00 21.88 -3.73
C ASP A 201 -14.95 21.19 -2.35
N ASN A 202 -13.83 20.57 -2.01
CA ASN A 202 -13.65 19.75 -0.79
C ASN A 202 -14.64 18.58 -0.65
N LYS A 203 -15.21 18.09 -1.74
CA LYS A 203 -16.08 16.91 -1.74
C LYS A 203 -15.26 15.64 -1.74
N ASN A 204 -15.89 14.53 -1.36
CA ASN A 204 -15.27 13.22 -1.40
C ASN A 204 -15.17 12.68 -2.83
N VAL A 205 -14.08 12.03 -3.15
CA VAL A 205 -13.90 11.28 -4.40
C VAL A 205 -14.89 10.11 -4.45
N SER A 206 -15.46 9.85 -5.62
CA SER A 206 -16.54 8.87 -5.77
C SER A 206 -16.32 7.78 -6.79
N SER A 207 -15.15 7.74 -7.44
CA SER A 207 -14.93 6.89 -8.61
C SER A 207 -13.72 5.98 -8.49
N ASP A 208 -13.70 5.00 -9.38
CA ASP A 208 -12.71 3.93 -9.43
C ASP A 208 -11.38 4.42 -9.98
N GLY A 209 -10.31 3.96 -9.39
CA GLY A 209 -8.97 4.25 -9.85
C GLY A 209 -8.43 3.20 -10.80
N LYS A 210 -7.43 3.57 -11.59
CA LYS A 210 -6.69 2.63 -12.43
C LYS A 210 -5.24 3.07 -12.60
N MET A 211 -4.37 2.10 -12.84
CA MET A 211 -3.04 2.37 -13.37
C MET A 211 -3.10 2.40 -14.89
N LEU A 212 -2.69 3.52 -15.49
CA LEU A 212 -2.62 3.67 -16.95
C LEU A 212 -1.33 3.09 -17.51
N LYS A 213 -0.21 3.33 -16.82
CA LYS A 213 1.11 3.00 -17.35
C LYS A 213 2.17 2.88 -16.25
N GLN A 214 3.03 1.89 -16.44
CA GLN A 214 4.32 1.79 -15.75
C GLN A 214 5.42 1.78 -16.80
N PHE A 215 6.48 2.56 -16.61
CA PHE A 215 7.63 2.56 -17.50
C PHE A 215 8.91 2.96 -16.79
N SER A 216 10.04 2.59 -17.37
CA SER A 216 11.37 2.96 -16.91
C SER A 216 12.25 3.37 -18.08
N LYS A 217 13.23 4.21 -17.82
CA LYS A 217 14.25 4.60 -18.79
C LYS A 217 15.57 4.87 -18.08
N SER A 218 16.67 4.49 -18.71
CA SER A 218 18.02 4.86 -18.29
C SER A 218 18.83 5.30 -19.51
N GLY A 219 19.74 6.24 -19.32
CA GLY A 219 20.63 6.77 -20.36
C GLY A 219 21.20 8.14 -19.99
N SER A 220 22.31 8.51 -20.62
CA SER A 220 22.99 9.80 -20.37
C SER A 220 23.34 10.08 -18.91
N GLY A 221 23.62 9.02 -18.13
CA GLY A 221 23.95 9.11 -16.70
C GLY A 221 22.74 9.26 -15.76
N HIS A 222 21.53 9.21 -16.30
CA HIS A 222 20.28 9.29 -15.52
C HIS A 222 19.38 8.09 -15.73
N SER A 223 18.58 7.79 -14.71
CA SER A 223 17.56 6.76 -14.77
C SER A 223 16.26 7.27 -14.12
N TYR A 224 15.14 6.78 -14.60
CA TYR A 224 13.87 6.98 -13.91
C TYR A 224 12.93 5.79 -14.06
N GLN A 225 12.06 5.66 -13.08
CA GLN A 225 10.91 4.77 -13.10
C GLN A 225 9.65 5.62 -12.90
N ALA A 226 8.58 5.29 -13.58
CA ALA A 226 7.36 6.07 -13.49
C ALA A 226 6.11 5.19 -13.41
N LEU A 227 5.15 5.67 -12.63
CA LEU A 227 3.78 5.16 -12.57
C LEU A 227 2.83 6.29 -12.96
N VAL A 228 1.85 5.97 -13.79
CA VAL A 228 0.76 6.88 -14.17
C VAL A 228 -0.54 6.29 -13.66
N LEU A 229 -1.15 6.95 -12.70
CA LEU A 229 -2.41 6.57 -12.09
C LEU A 229 -3.50 7.57 -12.53
N GLU A 230 -4.71 7.09 -12.72
CA GLU A 230 -5.83 7.94 -13.11
C GLU A 230 -7.09 7.55 -12.34
N ASN A 231 -7.83 8.56 -11.91
CA ASN A 231 -9.12 8.42 -11.24
C ASN A 231 -10.09 9.44 -11.83
N PRO A 232 -11.24 9.04 -12.39
CA PRO A 232 -12.33 9.94 -12.76
C PRO A 232 -13.04 10.45 -11.50
N SER A 233 -12.32 11.15 -10.65
CA SER A 233 -12.58 11.48 -9.24
C SER A 233 -13.95 12.09 -8.98
N TYR A 234 -14.48 12.87 -9.94
CA TYR A 234 -15.75 13.57 -9.83
C TYR A 234 -16.43 13.60 -11.20
N GLU A 235 -17.75 13.82 -11.21
CA GLU A 235 -18.44 14.04 -12.47
C GLU A 235 -17.81 15.21 -13.24
N GLY A 236 -17.32 14.92 -14.43
CA GLY A 236 -16.65 15.89 -15.30
C GLY A 236 -15.23 16.29 -14.89
N LEU A 237 -14.60 15.63 -13.89
CA LEU A 237 -13.21 15.85 -13.54
C LEU A 237 -12.46 14.54 -13.38
N THR A 238 -11.34 14.44 -14.06
CA THR A 238 -10.39 13.34 -13.90
C THR A 238 -9.11 13.86 -13.25
N HIS A 239 -8.62 13.15 -12.24
CA HIS A 239 -7.31 13.38 -11.64
C HIS A 239 -6.33 12.33 -12.17
N ARG A 240 -5.28 12.77 -12.83
CA ARG A 240 -4.14 11.93 -13.21
C ARG A 240 -2.94 12.33 -12.37
N ARG A 241 -2.32 11.34 -11.74
CA ARG A 241 -1.08 11.49 -10.99
C ARG A 241 0.02 10.68 -11.65
N THR A 242 1.11 11.34 -12.01
CA THR A 242 2.32 10.68 -12.49
C THR A 242 3.42 10.83 -11.45
N ILE A 243 3.98 9.70 -11.02
CA ILE A 243 5.12 9.68 -10.10
C ILE A 243 6.35 9.27 -10.89
N PHE A 244 7.39 10.07 -10.81
CA PHE A 244 8.73 9.71 -11.29
C PHE A 244 9.64 9.51 -10.09
N MET A 245 10.33 8.38 -10.02
CA MET A 245 11.48 8.17 -9.17
C MET A 245 12.73 8.36 -10.03
N VAL A 246 13.52 9.36 -9.71
CA VAL A 246 14.65 9.81 -10.55
C VAL A 246 15.96 9.50 -9.84
N ASP A 247 16.85 8.78 -10.54
CA ASP A 247 18.21 8.40 -10.10
C ASP A 247 18.26 7.75 -8.70
N ASP A 248 17.16 7.14 -8.25
CA ASP A 248 16.99 6.63 -6.87
C ASP A 248 17.26 7.70 -5.79
N LYS A 249 17.02 8.97 -6.09
CA LYS A 249 17.38 10.10 -5.21
C LYS A 249 16.22 10.97 -4.81
N PHE A 250 15.21 11.10 -5.65
CA PHE A 250 14.04 11.93 -5.37
C PHE A 250 12.83 11.49 -6.18
N TYR A 251 11.66 11.89 -5.72
CA TYR A 251 10.41 11.75 -6.44
C TYR A 251 9.97 13.07 -7.04
N VAL A 252 9.38 13.02 -8.23
CA VAL A 252 8.62 14.11 -8.84
C VAL A 252 7.18 13.65 -8.94
N ILE A 253 6.26 14.43 -8.39
CA ILE A 253 4.83 14.22 -8.48
C ILE A 253 4.26 15.24 -9.48
N LEU A 254 3.60 14.76 -10.52
CA LEU A 254 2.87 15.59 -11.46
C LEU A 254 1.39 15.26 -11.32
N ASP A 255 0.62 16.24 -10.85
CA ASP A 255 -0.84 16.15 -10.76
C ASP A 255 -1.50 16.96 -11.88
N GLU A 256 -2.39 16.31 -12.60
CA GLU A 256 -3.21 16.90 -13.67
C GLU A 256 -4.69 16.71 -13.31
N ALA A 257 -5.43 17.81 -13.20
CA ALA A 257 -6.88 17.79 -13.02
C ALA A 257 -7.50 18.35 -14.30
N TYR A 258 -8.26 17.55 -15.02
CA TYR A 258 -8.82 17.92 -16.32
C TYR A 258 -10.25 17.42 -16.52
N GLY A 259 -11.01 18.14 -17.34
CA GLY A 259 -12.39 17.83 -17.64
C GLY A 259 -13.24 19.08 -17.83
N SER A 260 -14.57 18.96 -17.68
CA SER A 260 -15.54 20.03 -17.86
C SER A 260 -16.17 20.50 -16.54
N ALA A 261 -15.81 19.90 -15.42
CA ALA A 261 -16.35 20.29 -14.12
C ALA A 261 -15.98 21.73 -13.76
N ALA A 262 -16.92 22.46 -13.20
CA ALA A 262 -16.69 23.80 -12.63
C ALA A 262 -16.55 23.67 -11.10
N GLY A 263 -15.65 24.43 -10.49
CA GLY A 263 -15.42 24.44 -9.05
C GLY A 263 -13.98 24.78 -8.69
N THR A 264 -13.67 24.67 -7.41
CA THR A 264 -12.33 24.88 -6.87
C THR A 264 -11.61 23.55 -6.74
N VAL A 265 -10.52 23.38 -7.49
CA VAL A 265 -9.63 22.21 -7.35
C VAL A 265 -8.61 22.50 -6.25
N ASN A 266 -8.56 21.65 -5.23
CA ASN A 266 -7.56 21.68 -4.18
C ASN A 266 -6.67 20.46 -4.26
N LEU A 267 -5.36 20.64 -4.06
CA LEU A 267 -4.40 19.57 -3.87
C LEU A 267 -4.05 19.52 -2.38
N ASN A 268 -4.37 18.42 -1.73
CA ASN A 268 -4.18 18.25 -0.29
C ASN A 268 -2.89 17.48 -0.02
N PHE A 269 -2.10 17.94 0.93
CA PHE A 269 -0.91 17.27 1.44
C PHE A 269 -0.90 17.28 2.96
N ASN A 270 -0.83 16.10 3.56
CA ASN A 270 -0.64 15.92 5.00
C ASN A 270 0.85 15.80 5.29
N ILE A 271 1.37 16.62 6.17
CA ILE A 271 2.80 16.64 6.55
C ILE A 271 2.91 16.30 8.03
N THR A 272 3.85 15.41 8.37
CA THR A 272 4.13 15.05 9.77
C THR A 272 4.64 16.27 10.55
N GLU A 273 4.10 16.52 11.74
CA GLU A 273 4.54 17.58 12.63
C GLU A 273 6.04 17.49 12.96
N GLY A 274 6.70 18.64 13.11
CA GLY A 274 8.11 18.73 13.47
C GLY A 274 9.07 18.38 12.33
N THR A 275 8.64 18.54 11.09
CA THR A 275 9.51 18.45 9.90
C THR A 275 10.28 19.75 9.66
#